data_8212fc9236f51bfa9fd18d6517c84605
#
_entry.id   8212fc9236f51bfa9fd18d6517c84605
#
_cell.length_a   1.000
_cell.length_b   1.000
_cell.length_c   1.000
_cell.angle_alpha   90.00
_cell.angle_beta   90.00
_cell.angle_gamma   90.00
#
_symmetry.space_group_name_H-M   'P 1'
#
loop_
_entity.id
_entity.type
_entity.pdbx_description
1 polymer ?
#
loop_
_entity_poly.entity_id
_entity_poly.type
_entity_poly.pdbx_seq_one_letter_code
_entity_poly.pdbx_strand_id
1 'polypeptide(L)'
;MPFFSMKGAAIFRTIRNAQPLIHLITNPVTMNDVVNLVLASGAAAICADAPQEAAEISELADATVLNIGMPSESKLEAMLAAGEKANALGHPLILDPVGAGASEFRRRILQTLLEKLHLTCIRGNQSEMAALLGMSYPSRGVEEAGICLEPELLQKLAKRYDTVLAVTGNTDITVSKDQILVSHTGTPLQKRITGSGCMLSALLGAALAGSMTPSSSPGEQALRLTNTAGIVSLVHETVEVYGSLASQAEAEMEASSRHGTMTFRSRLIDIVSTVGL
;
A
#
# COMPACT_ATOMS: atom_id res chain seq x y z
N MET A 1 27.34 -2.60 -5.40
CA MET A 1 26.49 -1.94 -6.44
C MET A 1 25.18 -1.60 -5.78
N PRO A 2 24.58 -0.42 -6.02
CA PRO A 2 23.29 -0.12 -5.43
C PRO A 2 22.25 -1.14 -5.94
N PHE A 3 21.54 -1.78 -5.00
CA PHE A 3 20.49 -2.76 -5.28
C PHE A 3 19.24 -2.15 -5.94
N PHE A 4 19.22 -0.82 -6.16
CA PHE A 4 18.05 -0.12 -6.69
C PHE A 4 18.26 0.37 -8.11
N SER A 5 17.15 0.36 -8.86
CA SER A 5 17.07 1.13 -10.11
C SER A 5 17.12 2.65 -9.80
N MET A 6 17.60 3.45 -10.75
CA MET A 6 17.52 4.92 -10.64
C MET A 6 16.07 5.41 -10.41
N LYS A 7 15.09 4.66 -10.88
CA LYS A 7 13.66 4.91 -10.69
C LYS A 7 13.22 4.81 -9.24
N GLY A 8 13.71 3.79 -8.50
CA GLY A 8 13.38 3.64 -7.09
C GLY A 8 13.86 4.81 -6.23
N ALA A 9 15.09 5.29 -6.47
CA ALA A 9 15.58 6.48 -5.81
C ALA A 9 14.76 7.74 -6.14
N ALA A 10 14.17 7.82 -7.34
CA ALA A 10 13.33 8.94 -7.75
C ALA A 10 12.03 9.01 -6.94
N ILE A 11 11.39 7.86 -6.65
CA ILE A 11 10.16 7.80 -5.83
C ILE A 11 10.43 8.42 -4.45
N PHE A 12 11.50 8.01 -3.77
CA PHE A 12 11.81 8.53 -2.43
C PHE A 12 12.22 10.01 -2.45
N ARG A 13 12.94 10.47 -3.49
CA ARG A 13 13.19 11.92 -3.66
C ARG A 13 11.89 12.70 -3.83
N THR A 14 10.96 12.20 -4.63
CA THR A 14 9.64 12.83 -4.83
C THR A 14 8.87 12.92 -3.51
N ILE A 15 8.82 11.83 -2.72
CA ILE A 15 8.18 11.83 -1.40
C ILE A 15 8.85 12.87 -0.48
N ARG A 16 10.18 12.89 -0.38
CA ARG A 16 10.91 13.83 0.48
C ARG A 16 10.75 15.29 0.07
N ASN A 17 10.69 15.56 -1.23
CA ASN A 17 10.49 16.92 -1.73
C ASN A 17 9.06 17.42 -1.46
N ALA A 18 8.07 16.56 -1.60
CA ALA A 18 6.66 16.89 -1.38
C ALA A 18 6.26 16.85 0.10
N GLN A 19 6.89 15.98 0.90
CA GLN A 19 6.58 15.73 2.31
C GLN A 19 5.08 15.51 2.59
N PRO A 20 4.39 14.64 1.83
CA PRO A 20 2.95 14.51 1.92
C PRO A 20 2.51 14.00 3.30
N LEU A 21 1.36 14.47 3.79
CA LEU A 21 0.71 13.96 4.98
C LEU A 21 -0.21 12.78 4.61
N ILE A 22 -0.01 11.65 5.24
CA ILE A 22 -0.79 10.43 4.99
C ILE A 22 -1.72 10.14 6.15
N HIS A 23 -3.03 10.16 5.89
CA HIS A 23 -4.04 9.71 6.85
C HIS A 23 -4.11 8.19 6.85
N LEU A 24 -3.87 7.58 8.01
CA LEU A 24 -3.82 6.13 8.19
C LEU A 24 -4.98 5.68 9.10
N ILE A 25 -6.01 5.06 8.52
CA ILE A 25 -6.99 4.26 9.27
C ILE A 25 -6.50 2.82 9.18
N THR A 26 -5.65 2.44 10.13
CA THR A 26 -4.94 1.14 10.10
C THR A 26 -5.25 0.29 11.33
N ASN A 27 -4.63 -0.87 11.44
CA ASN A 27 -4.83 -1.77 12.56
C ASN A 27 -3.73 -1.59 13.63
N PRO A 28 -4.06 -1.69 14.93
CA PRO A 28 -3.12 -1.43 16.01
C PRO A 28 -1.94 -2.43 16.08
N VAL A 29 -2.08 -3.61 15.48
CA VAL A 29 -1.01 -4.63 15.47
C VAL A 29 0.20 -4.15 14.67
N THR A 30 -0.02 -3.37 13.60
CA THR A 30 1.02 -2.94 12.67
C THR A 30 1.23 -1.43 12.61
N MET A 31 0.39 -0.66 13.31
CA MET A 31 0.36 0.81 13.26
C MET A 31 1.75 1.44 13.48
N ASN A 32 2.48 1.00 14.50
CA ASN A 32 3.80 1.54 14.80
C ASN A 32 4.79 1.37 13.64
N ASP A 33 4.86 0.18 13.05
CA ASP A 33 5.76 -0.13 11.94
C ASP A 33 5.36 0.64 10.67
N VAL A 34 4.06 0.75 10.42
CA VAL A 34 3.50 1.50 9.28
C VAL A 34 3.87 2.98 9.37
N VAL A 35 3.65 3.60 10.54
CA VAL A 35 4.02 5.01 10.77
C VAL A 35 5.52 5.21 10.62
N ASN A 36 6.35 4.35 11.23
CA ASN A 36 7.81 4.47 11.13
C ASN A 36 8.31 4.33 9.69
N LEU A 37 7.71 3.46 8.87
CA LEU A 37 8.07 3.34 7.46
C LEU A 37 7.69 4.60 6.66
N VAL A 38 6.49 5.16 6.90
CA VAL A 38 6.07 6.41 6.26
C VAL A 38 7.02 7.55 6.61
N LEU A 39 7.36 7.72 7.89
CA LEU A 39 8.34 8.73 8.34
C LEU A 39 9.73 8.48 7.74
N ALA A 40 10.19 7.24 7.69
CA ALA A 40 11.46 6.87 7.07
C ALA A 40 11.49 7.20 5.57
N SER A 41 10.37 7.12 4.87
CA SER A 41 10.28 7.50 3.45
C SER A 41 10.39 9.01 3.21
N GLY A 42 10.21 9.84 4.25
CA GLY A 42 10.21 11.30 4.19
C GLY A 42 8.82 11.93 4.13
N ALA A 43 7.76 11.14 4.21
CA ALA A 43 6.38 11.61 4.36
C ALA A 43 6.04 11.85 5.84
N ALA A 44 4.93 12.54 6.10
CA ALA A 44 4.30 12.65 7.41
C ALA A 44 3.13 11.67 7.53
N ALA A 45 2.78 11.25 8.75
CA ALA A 45 1.68 10.34 9.00
C ALA A 45 0.81 10.81 10.17
N ILE A 46 -0.49 10.63 10.02
CA ILE A 46 -1.47 10.82 11.10
C ILE A 46 -2.39 9.60 11.16
N CYS A 47 -2.55 9.04 12.36
CA CYS A 47 -3.50 7.96 12.62
C CYS A 47 -4.74 8.53 13.30
N ALA A 48 -5.89 8.43 12.64
CA ALA A 48 -7.16 8.89 13.18
C ALA A 48 -8.29 7.96 12.69
N ASP A 49 -8.89 7.20 13.58
CA ASP A 49 -9.95 6.24 13.26
C ASP A 49 -11.27 6.48 14.04
N ALA A 50 -11.39 7.66 14.64
CA ALA A 50 -12.65 8.10 15.22
C ALA A 50 -13.55 8.70 14.12
N PRO A 51 -14.82 8.25 14.00
CA PRO A 51 -15.73 8.76 12.96
C PRO A 51 -15.93 10.28 13.01
N GLN A 52 -15.81 10.86 14.20
CA GLN A 52 -16.04 12.29 14.45
C GLN A 52 -14.98 13.21 13.82
N GLU A 53 -13.76 12.71 13.63
CA GLU A 53 -12.65 13.50 13.07
C GLU A 53 -12.15 13.01 11.71
N ALA A 54 -12.52 11.78 11.31
CA ALA A 54 -11.94 11.11 10.16
C ALA A 54 -12.03 11.90 8.85
N ALA A 55 -13.16 12.60 8.62
CA ALA A 55 -13.32 13.46 7.46
C ALA A 55 -12.42 14.71 7.52
N GLU A 56 -12.31 15.37 8.67
CA GLU A 56 -11.48 16.55 8.88
C GLU A 56 -9.99 16.22 8.68
N ILE A 57 -9.56 15.08 9.22
CA ILE A 57 -8.18 14.62 9.05
C ILE A 57 -7.88 14.26 7.58
N SER A 58 -8.82 13.62 6.87
CA SER A 58 -8.66 13.36 5.44
C SER A 58 -8.65 14.64 4.58
N GLU A 59 -9.29 15.70 5.05
CA GLU A 59 -9.22 17.01 4.38
C GLU A 59 -7.83 17.64 4.47
N LEU A 60 -7.12 17.42 5.58
CA LEU A 60 -5.76 17.93 5.80
C LEU A 60 -4.69 17.05 5.12
N ALA A 61 -5.01 15.79 4.86
CA ALA A 61 -4.06 14.80 4.33
C ALA A 61 -4.00 14.84 2.80
N ASP A 62 -2.84 14.49 2.24
CA ASP A 62 -2.60 14.38 0.80
C ASP A 62 -2.99 13.00 0.24
N ALA A 63 -3.12 11.98 1.09
CA ALA A 63 -3.68 10.67 0.76
C ALA A 63 -4.27 10.00 1.99
N THR A 64 -5.20 9.05 1.76
CA THR A 64 -5.83 8.24 2.82
C THR A 64 -5.62 6.75 2.55
N VAL A 65 -5.23 6.01 3.58
CA VAL A 65 -5.02 4.56 3.54
C VAL A 65 -5.98 3.87 4.50
N LEU A 66 -6.83 3.01 3.95
CA LEU A 66 -7.84 2.25 4.68
C LEU A 66 -7.38 0.78 4.82
N ASN A 67 -7.17 0.31 6.05
CA ASN A 67 -6.76 -1.06 6.33
C ASN A 67 -7.77 -1.76 7.23
N ILE A 68 -8.42 -2.82 6.74
CA ILE A 68 -9.48 -3.56 7.45
C ILE A 68 -8.94 -4.66 8.37
N GLY A 69 -7.68 -4.60 8.79
CA GLY A 69 -7.02 -5.67 9.56
C GLY A 69 -7.70 -6.02 10.90
N MET A 70 -8.22 -5.05 11.62
CA MET A 70 -9.03 -5.24 12.84
C MET A 70 -10.30 -4.38 12.72
N PRO A 71 -11.32 -4.90 12.00
CA PRO A 71 -12.51 -4.12 11.70
C PRO A 71 -13.45 -3.99 12.90
N SER A 72 -14.17 -2.87 12.95
CA SER A 72 -15.33 -2.62 13.81
C SER A 72 -16.35 -1.78 13.05
N GLU A 73 -17.57 -1.68 13.53
CA GLU A 73 -18.58 -0.80 12.92
C GLU A 73 -18.14 0.66 12.96
N SER A 74 -17.62 1.12 14.10
CA SER A 74 -17.08 2.48 14.24
C SER A 74 -15.93 2.77 13.27
N LYS A 75 -15.04 1.79 13.05
CA LYS A 75 -13.96 1.93 12.07
C LYS A 75 -14.50 1.98 10.64
N LEU A 76 -15.55 1.22 10.31
CA LEU A 76 -16.21 1.33 9.01
C LEU A 76 -16.79 2.74 8.80
N GLU A 77 -17.46 3.30 9.80
CA GLU A 77 -17.99 4.68 9.75
C GLU A 77 -16.85 5.70 9.51
N ALA A 78 -15.74 5.57 10.24
CA ALA A 78 -14.56 6.42 10.03
C ALA A 78 -13.97 6.27 8.62
N MET A 79 -13.84 5.03 8.11
CA MET A 79 -13.34 4.75 6.77
C MET A 79 -14.23 5.36 5.68
N LEU A 80 -15.55 5.30 5.85
CA LEU A 80 -16.49 5.91 4.91
C LEU A 80 -16.37 7.44 4.93
N ALA A 81 -16.39 8.05 6.11
CA ALA A 81 -16.26 9.51 6.24
C ALA A 81 -14.94 10.02 5.65
N ALA A 82 -13.83 9.35 5.97
CA ALA A 82 -12.50 9.67 5.43
C ALA A 82 -12.42 9.47 3.91
N GLY A 83 -12.93 8.34 3.41
CA GLY A 83 -12.87 7.99 1.99
C GLY A 83 -13.75 8.89 1.12
N GLU A 84 -14.96 9.21 1.57
CA GLU A 84 -15.86 10.15 0.88
C GLU A 84 -15.21 11.55 0.79
N LYS A 85 -14.55 12.01 1.87
CA LYS A 85 -13.83 13.28 1.86
C LYS A 85 -12.64 13.24 0.90
N ALA A 86 -11.81 12.18 0.95
CA ALA A 86 -10.68 12.00 0.02
C ALA A 86 -11.15 11.97 -1.45
N ASN A 87 -12.25 11.27 -1.75
CA ASN A 87 -12.83 11.24 -3.09
C ASN A 87 -13.33 12.63 -3.54
N ALA A 88 -13.98 13.38 -2.65
CA ALA A 88 -14.46 14.74 -2.96
C ALA A 88 -13.31 15.71 -3.29
N LEU A 89 -12.13 15.51 -2.71
CA LEU A 89 -10.93 16.32 -2.94
C LEU A 89 -10.04 15.78 -4.07
N GLY A 90 -10.33 14.58 -4.59
CA GLY A 90 -9.48 13.92 -5.58
C GLY A 90 -8.15 13.42 -5.02
N HIS A 91 -8.06 13.23 -3.70
CA HIS A 91 -6.88 12.68 -3.04
C HIS A 91 -6.78 11.17 -3.26
N PRO A 92 -5.57 10.60 -3.40
CA PRO A 92 -5.38 9.15 -3.48
C PRO A 92 -6.00 8.42 -2.30
N LEU A 93 -6.79 7.39 -2.60
CA LEU A 93 -7.43 6.52 -1.62
C LEU A 93 -6.98 5.08 -1.85
N ILE A 94 -6.27 4.51 -0.86
CA ILE A 94 -5.71 3.16 -0.92
C ILE A 94 -6.49 2.25 0.01
N LEU A 95 -6.89 1.08 -0.46
CA LEU A 95 -7.50 0.04 0.35
C LEU A 95 -6.55 -1.16 0.52
N ASP A 96 -6.37 -1.57 1.78
CA ASP A 96 -5.68 -2.80 2.18
C ASP A 96 -6.70 -3.76 2.82
N PRO A 97 -7.24 -4.74 2.03
CA PRO A 97 -8.34 -5.60 2.47
C PRO A 97 -7.85 -6.78 3.33
N VAL A 98 -7.01 -6.49 4.33
CA VAL A 98 -6.37 -7.50 5.21
C VAL A 98 -7.35 -8.52 5.72
N GLY A 99 -7.14 -9.78 5.33
CA GLY A 99 -7.94 -10.90 5.78
C GLY A 99 -9.41 -10.84 5.36
N ALA A 100 -9.72 -10.21 4.24
CA ALA A 100 -11.09 -10.01 3.73
C ALA A 100 -11.89 -11.31 3.61
N GLY A 101 -11.24 -12.44 3.29
CA GLY A 101 -11.88 -13.75 3.21
C GLY A 101 -12.15 -14.44 4.54
N ALA A 102 -11.59 -13.96 5.67
CA ALA A 102 -11.56 -14.68 6.93
C ALA A 102 -12.92 -14.72 7.67
N SER A 103 -13.83 -13.80 7.42
CA SER A 103 -15.15 -13.77 8.04
C SER A 103 -16.17 -13.05 7.18
N GLU A 104 -17.47 -13.34 7.42
CA GLU A 104 -18.58 -12.64 6.76
C GLU A 104 -18.59 -11.15 7.11
N PHE A 105 -18.26 -10.81 8.35
CA PHE A 105 -18.13 -9.42 8.80
C PHE A 105 -17.11 -8.63 7.97
N ARG A 106 -15.93 -9.21 7.71
CA ARG A 106 -14.91 -8.57 6.86
C ARG A 106 -15.35 -8.45 5.41
N ARG A 107 -16.01 -9.46 4.86
CA ARG A 107 -16.57 -9.41 3.49
C ARG A 107 -17.62 -8.31 3.37
N ARG A 108 -18.49 -8.16 4.35
CA ARG A 108 -19.51 -7.08 4.36
C ARG A 108 -18.85 -5.69 4.40
N ILE A 109 -17.86 -5.49 5.27
CA ILE A 109 -17.12 -4.22 5.34
C ILE A 109 -16.46 -3.92 4.00
N LEU A 110 -15.72 -4.90 3.44
CA LEU A 110 -15.08 -4.76 2.14
C LEU A 110 -16.09 -4.37 1.05
N GLN A 111 -17.20 -5.09 0.97
CA GLN A 111 -18.23 -4.80 -0.02
C GLN A 111 -18.78 -3.38 0.15
N THR A 112 -19.06 -2.96 1.37
CA THR A 112 -19.55 -1.59 1.65
C THR A 112 -18.58 -0.52 1.19
N LEU A 113 -17.27 -0.71 1.44
CA LEU A 113 -16.23 0.23 0.99
C LEU A 113 -16.13 0.26 -0.55
N LEU A 114 -16.17 -0.91 -1.20
CA LEU A 114 -16.10 -1.02 -2.66
C LEU A 114 -17.34 -0.43 -3.38
N GLU A 115 -18.50 -0.44 -2.75
CA GLU A 115 -19.73 0.13 -3.29
C GLU A 115 -19.81 1.65 -3.14
N LYS A 116 -19.19 2.20 -2.09
CA LYS A 116 -19.35 3.62 -1.74
C LYS A 116 -18.18 4.50 -2.10
N LEU A 117 -16.98 3.93 -2.26
CA LEU A 117 -15.75 4.68 -2.44
C LEU A 117 -15.10 4.39 -3.80
N HIS A 118 -14.56 5.42 -4.41
CA HIS A 118 -13.67 5.31 -5.56
C HIS A 118 -12.23 5.13 -5.06
N LEU A 119 -11.66 3.95 -5.28
CA LEU A 119 -10.34 3.59 -4.79
C LEU A 119 -9.27 3.80 -5.88
N THR A 120 -8.23 4.56 -5.58
CA THR A 120 -7.09 4.75 -6.49
C THR A 120 -6.31 3.45 -6.65
N CYS A 121 -6.10 2.73 -5.54
CA CYS A 121 -5.39 1.47 -5.52
C CYS A 121 -5.95 0.52 -4.45
N ILE A 122 -6.05 -0.76 -4.79
CA ILE A 122 -6.31 -1.84 -3.83
C ILE A 122 -5.05 -2.69 -3.78
N ARG A 123 -4.42 -2.78 -2.59
CA ARG A 123 -3.25 -3.62 -2.39
C ARG A 123 -3.59 -4.80 -1.50
N GLY A 124 -3.34 -6.01 -1.97
CA GLY A 124 -3.57 -7.24 -1.19
C GLY A 124 -2.77 -8.41 -1.73
N ASN A 125 -2.87 -9.55 -1.07
CA ASN A 125 -2.32 -10.81 -1.57
C ASN A 125 -3.35 -11.56 -2.43
N GLN A 126 -2.94 -12.71 -3.01
CA GLN A 126 -3.80 -13.53 -3.87
C GLN A 126 -5.11 -13.96 -3.18
N SER A 127 -5.07 -14.31 -1.89
CA SER A 127 -6.28 -14.75 -1.17
C SER A 127 -7.22 -13.59 -0.86
N GLU A 128 -6.70 -12.39 -0.63
CA GLU A 128 -7.49 -11.17 -0.46
C GLU A 128 -8.15 -10.77 -1.79
N MET A 129 -7.44 -10.87 -2.91
CA MET A 129 -8.04 -10.64 -4.23
C MET A 129 -9.12 -11.68 -4.57
N ALA A 130 -8.93 -12.93 -4.19
CA ALA A 130 -9.97 -13.96 -4.33
C ALA A 130 -11.24 -13.62 -3.54
N ALA A 131 -11.09 -13.03 -2.35
CA ALA A 131 -12.24 -12.55 -1.58
C ALA A 131 -12.98 -11.40 -2.27
N LEU A 132 -12.27 -10.47 -2.96
CA LEU A 132 -12.88 -9.43 -3.79
C LEU A 132 -13.68 -10.00 -4.96
N LEU A 133 -13.26 -11.16 -5.47
CA LEU A 133 -13.98 -11.91 -6.52
C LEU A 133 -15.19 -12.68 -5.99
N GLY A 134 -15.44 -12.65 -4.67
CA GLY A 134 -16.48 -13.44 -4.04
C GLY A 134 -16.16 -14.94 -3.93
N MET A 135 -14.90 -15.32 -4.13
CA MET A 135 -14.45 -16.70 -4.04
C MET A 135 -14.25 -17.09 -2.58
N SER A 136 -14.80 -18.24 -2.19
CA SER A 136 -14.61 -18.81 -0.83
C SER A 136 -13.49 -19.83 -0.89
N TYR A 137 -12.42 -19.57 -0.12
CA TYR A 137 -11.33 -20.53 0.05
C TYR A 137 -11.17 -20.87 1.53
N PRO A 138 -10.87 -22.13 1.87
CA PRO A 138 -10.53 -22.51 3.24
C PRO A 138 -9.16 -21.89 3.58
N SER A 139 -9.16 -20.68 4.15
CA SER A 139 -7.94 -20.06 4.64
C SER A 139 -7.78 -20.31 6.13
N ARG A 140 -6.58 -20.72 6.57
CA ARG A 140 -6.19 -20.70 7.98
C ARG A 140 -5.56 -19.33 8.27
N GLY A 141 -6.39 -18.33 8.56
CA GLY A 141 -5.91 -16.97 8.90
C GLY A 141 -5.73 -16.07 7.67
N VAL A 142 -4.73 -15.18 7.74
CA VAL A 142 -4.41 -14.16 6.71
C VAL A 142 -3.44 -14.70 5.64
N GLU A 143 -2.94 -15.93 5.83
CA GLU A 143 -1.92 -16.50 4.97
C GLU A 143 -2.48 -16.97 3.61
N GLU A 144 -1.62 -16.90 2.62
CA GLU A 144 -1.87 -17.27 1.23
C GLU A 144 -2.10 -18.79 1.11
N ALA A 145 -3.31 -19.20 0.74
CA ALA A 145 -3.72 -20.61 0.65
C ALA A 145 -3.26 -21.31 -0.67
N GLY A 146 -2.09 -20.93 -1.21
CA GLY A 146 -1.62 -21.52 -2.49
C GLY A 146 -2.46 -21.11 -3.71
N ILE A 147 -3.22 -20.02 -3.59
CA ILE A 147 -4.07 -19.49 -4.66
C ILE A 147 -3.18 -18.73 -5.64
N CYS A 148 -3.35 -19.01 -6.92
CA CYS A 148 -2.80 -18.21 -8.02
C CYS A 148 -3.96 -17.78 -8.92
N LEU A 149 -4.26 -16.51 -8.93
CA LEU A 149 -5.30 -15.93 -9.78
C LEU A 149 -4.68 -15.58 -11.14
N GLU A 150 -5.38 -15.92 -12.20
CA GLU A 150 -4.98 -15.56 -13.55
C GLU A 150 -4.99 -14.03 -13.71
N PRO A 151 -3.96 -13.43 -14.35
CA PRO A 151 -3.87 -11.98 -14.52
C PRO A 151 -5.08 -11.35 -15.21
N GLU A 152 -5.71 -12.06 -16.15
CA GLU A 152 -6.91 -11.62 -16.87
C GLU A 152 -8.12 -11.52 -15.94
N LEU A 153 -8.19 -12.37 -14.90
CA LEU A 153 -9.24 -12.29 -13.89
C LEU A 153 -9.05 -11.06 -12.99
N LEU A 154 -7.80 -10.77 -12.63
CA LEU A 154 -7.44 -9.56 -11.89
C LEU A 154 -7.73 -8.30 -12.73
N GLN A 155 -7.50 -8.35 -14.05
CA GLN A 155 -7.80 -7.24 -14.96
C GLN A 155 -9.31 -6.94 -15.04
N LYS A 156 -10.15 -7.99 -15.05
CA LYS A 156 -11.61 -7.83 -14.97
C LYS A 156 -12.02 -7.19 -13.65
N LEU A 157 -11.35 -7.54 -12.54
CA LEU A 157 -11.59 -6.95 -11.23
C LEU A 157 -11.18 -5.47 -11.20
N ALA A 158 -9.99 -5.13 -11.72
CA ALA A 158 -9.52 -3.76 -11.85
C ALA A 158 -10.47 -2.90 -12.68
N LYS A 159 -10.98 -3.46 -13.80
CA LYS A 159 -11.97 -2.81 -14.65
C LYS A 159 -13.30 -2.59 -13.94
N ARG A 160 -13.77 -3.60 -13.17
CA ARG A 160 -15.05 -3.52 -12.43
C ARG A 160 -15.08 -2.37 -11.43
N TYR A 161 -13.98 -2.12 -10.74
CA TYR A 161 -13.87 -1.09 -9.70
C TYR A 161 -13.15 0.18 -10.18
N ASP A 162 -12.78 0.25 -11.45
CA ASP A 162 -11.99 1.34 -12.07
C ASP A 162 -10.81 1.77 -11.17
N THR A 163 -9.99 0.79 -10.76
CA THR A 163 -8.90 0.92 -9.80
C THR A 163 -7.62 0.23 -10.29
N VAL A 164 -6.51 0.51 -9.65
CA VAL A 164 -5.27 -0.26 -9.80
C VAL A 164 -5.18 -1.31 -8.71
N LEU A 165 -4.88 -2.55 -9.08
CA LEU A 165 -4.62 -3.63 -8.13
C LEU A 165 -3.12 -3.83 -7.99
N ALA A 166 -2.61 -3.83 -6.77
CA ALA A 166 -1.26 -4.26 -6.41
C ALA A 166 -1.35 -5.60 -5.68
N VAL A 167 -1.18 -6.69 -6.41
CA VAL A 167 -1.32 -8.06 -5.90
C VAL A 167 0.05 -8.61 -5.55
N THR A 168 0.32 -8.80 -4.27
CA THR A 168 1.62 -9.27 -3.79
C THR A 168 1.61 -10.77 -3.51
N GLY A 169 2.76 -11.41 -3.76
CA GLY A 169 2.92 -12.85 -3.60
C GLY A 169 4.35 -13.34 -3.83
N ASN A 170 4.51 -14.52 -4.37
CA ASN A 170 5.80 -14.99 -4.88
C ASN A 170 6.15 -14.28 -6.21
N THR A 171 5.13 -13.84 -6.91
CA THR A 171 5.17 -12.95 -8.06
C THR A 171 4.22 -11.81 -7.76
N ASP A 172 4.71 -10.59 -7.87
CA ASP A 172 3.88 -9.40 -7.68
C ASP A 172 3.28 -9.00 -9.02
N ILE A 173 1.99 -8.68 -9.03
CA ILE A 173 1.24 -8.32 -10.23
C ILE A 173 0.56 -6.99 -9.99
N THR A 174 0.88 -5.99 -10.80
CA THR A 174 0.17 -4.70 -10.82
C THR A 174 -0.74 -4.63 -12.03
N VAL A 175 -2.02 -4.40 -11.80
CA VAL A 175 -3.04 -4.51 -12.84
C VAL A 175 -3.95 -3.30 -12.87
N SER A 176 -4.21 -2.79 -14.05
CA SER A 176 -5.33 -1.88 -14.33
C SER A 176 -6.24 -2.48 -15.40
N LYS A 177 -7.26 -1.76 -15.80
CA LYS A 177 -8.12 -2.16 -16.92
C LYS A 177 -7.38 -2.35 -18.24
N ASP A 178 -6.25 -1.66 -18.43
CA ASP A 178 -5.54 -1.59 -19.71
C ASP A 178 -4.14 -2.24 -19.68
N GLN A 179 -3.57 -2.49 -18.48
CA GLN A 179 -2.18 -2.93 -18.32
C GLN A 179 -2.04 -4.00 -17.24
N ILE A 180 -1.12 -4.91 -17.46
CA ILE A 180 -0.65 -5.91 -16.50
C ILE A 180 0.88 -5.82 -16.47
N LEU A 181 1.43 -5.57 -15.28
CA LEU A 181 2.88 -5.50 -15.03
C LEU A 181 3.25 -6.53 -13.97
N VAL A 182 4.37 -7.20 -14.15
CA VAL A 182 4.82 -8.30 -13.28
C VAL A 182 6.21 -8.02 -12.76
N SER A 183 6.45 -8.27 -11.47
CA SER A 183 7.78 -8.22 -10.86
C SER A 183 8.04 -9.43 -9.96
N HIS A 184 9.33 -9.69 -9.73
CA HIS A 184 9.82 -10.84 -8.94
C HIS A 184 10.84 -10.37 -7.90
N THR A 185 10.48 -9.34 -7.14
CA THR A 185 11.32 -8.78 -6.08
C THR A 185 10.81 -9.23 -4.70
N GLY A 186 11.62 -9.00 -3.69
CA GLY A 186 11.24 -9.35 -2.32
C GLY A 186 11.91 -10.61 -1.80
N THR A 187 11.56 -10.96 -0.56
CA THR A 187 12.14 -12.08 0.16
C THR A 187 11.07 -12.79 0.98
N PRO A 188 11.21 -14.13 1.19
CA PRO A 188 10.33 -14.88 2.08
C PRO A 188 10.28 -14.34 3.52
N LEU A 189 11.29 -13.58 3.97
CA LEU A 189 11.31 -12.99 5.31
C LEU A 189 10.19 -11.97 5.51
N GLN A 190 9.70 -11.34 4.44
CA GLN A 190 8.56 -10.42 4.50
C GLN A 190 7.30 -11.10 5.07
N LYS A 191 7.11 -12.39 4.83
CA LYS A 191 6.00 -13.18 5.39
C LYS A 191 6.22 -13.54 6.87
N ARG A 192 7.43 -13.37 7.40
CA ARG A 192 7.78 -13.70 8.78
C ARG A 192 7.75 -12.51 9.74
N ILE A 193 7.45 -11.32 9.23
CA ILE A 193 7.19 -10.11 10.02
C ILE A 193 5.75 -9.67 9.83
N THR A 194 5.09 -9.29 10.91
CA THR A 194 3.76 -8.72 10.80
C THR A 194 3.81 -7.34 10.15
N GLY A 195 2.84 -7.02 9.32
CA GLY A 195 2.66 -5.68 8.78
C GLY A 195 3.50 -5.32 7.54
N SER A 196 4.31 -6.24 6.99
CA SER A 196 5.06 -5.95 5.76
C SER A 196 4.15 -5.45 4.63
N GLY A 197 3.00 -6.08 4.45
CA GLY A 197 1.99 -5.62 3.52
C GLY A 197 1.38 -4.27 3.87
N CYS A 198 1.01 -4.07 5.14
CA CYS A 198 0.45 -2.80 5.60
C CYS A 198 1.43 -1.63 5.42
N MET A 199 2.73 -1.88 5.63
CA MET A 199 3.81 -0.92 5.34
C MET A 199 3.84 -0.55 3.85
N LEU A 200 3.74 -1.53 2.95
CA LEU A 200 3.67 -1.28 1.51
C LEU A 200 2.44 -0.46 1.13
N SER A 201 1.27 -0.77 1.71
CA SER A 201 0.04 0.00 1.45
C SER A 201 0.19 1.48 1.82
N ALA A 202 0.84 1.76 2.94
CA ALA A 202 1.13 3.13 3.36
C ALA A 202 2.19 3.82 2.49
N LEU A 203 3.23 3.08 2.05
CA LEU A 203 4.23 3.61 1.11
C LEU A 203 3.61 3.94 -0.25
N LEU A 204 2.64 3.14 -0.73
CA LEU A 204 1.87 3.46 -1.94
C LEU A 204 1.09 4.78 -1.78
N GLY A 205 0.50 5.01 -0.60
CA GLY A 205 -0.13 6.29 -0.27
C GLY A 205 0.85 7.45 -0.35
N ALA A 206 2.03 7.31 0.24
CA ALA A 206 3.08 8.33 0.22
C ALA A 206 3.60 8.60 -1.21
N ALA A 207 3.81 7.55 -2.01
CA ALA A 207 4.29 7.67 -3.39
C ALA A 207 3.27 8.37 -4.29
N LEU A 208 1.99 7.97 -4.19
CA LEU A 208 0.91 8.57 -4.96
C LEU A 208 0.70 10.04 -4.58
N ALA A 209 0.60 10.34 -3.28
CA ALA A 209 0.45 11.71 -2.80
C ALA A 209 1.64 12.59 -3.22
N GLY A 210 2.87 12.14 -3.00
CA GLY A 210 4.07 12.88 -3.38
C GLY A 210 4.16 13.21 -4.87
N SER A 211 3.62 12.33 -5.72
CA SER A 211 3.61 12.54 -7.17
C SER A 211 2.44 13.38 -7.67
N MET A 212 1.40 13.60 -6.85
CA MET A 212 0.24 14.43 -7.19
C MET A 212 0.33 15.84 -6.60
N THR A 213 1.10 16.03 -5.53
CA THR A 213 1.33 17.34 -4.89
C THR A 213 2.20 18.22 -5.81
N PRO A 214 1.86 19.48 -6.03
CA PRO A 214 2.69 20.39 -6.81
C PRO A 214 4.07 20.56 -6.16
N SER A 215 5.16 20.28 -6.90
CA SER A 215 6.51 20.57 -6.42
C SER A 215 6.71 22.09 -6.27
N SER A 216 7.24 22.50 -5.12
CA SER A 216 7.63 23.90 -4.85
C SER A 216 8.97 24.27 -5.51
N SER A 217 9.67 23.33 -6.16
CA SER A 217 10.98 23.57 -6.79
C SER A 217 10.84 23.95 -8.25
N PRO A 218 11.37 25.12 -8.69
CA PRO A 218 11.40 25.49 -10.10
C PRO A 218 12.33 24.55 -10.87
N GLY A 219 11.77 23.79 -11.82
CA GLY A 219 12.55 22.95 -12.74
C GLY A 219 12.32 21.45 -12.67
N GLU A 220 11.75 20.91 -11.60
CA GLU A 220 11.23 19.54 -11.58
C GLU A 220 9.73 19.54 -11.96
N GLN A 221 9.44 19.13 -13.18
CA GLN A 221 8.07 18.75 -13.52
C GLN A 221 7.74 17.52 -12.66
N ALA A 222 7.03 17.75 -11.55
CA ALA A 222 6.33 16.67 -10.88
C ALA A 222 5.54 15.91 -11.96
N LEU A 223 5.76 14.61 -12.10
CA LEU A 223 4.95 13.75 -12.94
C LEU A 223 3.51 13.87 -12.39
N ARG A 224 2.75 14.83 -12.88
CA ARG A 224 1.33 14.91 -12.54
C ARG A 224 0.69 13.65 -13.10
N LEU A 225 0.44 12.71 -12.20
CA LEU A 225 -0.27 11.48 -12.53
C LEU A 225 -1.75 11.84 -12.75
N THR A 226 -2.05 12.33 -13.93
CA THR A 226 -3.41 12.70 -14.33
C THR A 226 -4.13 11.56 -15.05
N ASN A 227 -3.45 10.43 -15.27
CA ASN A 227 -4.00 9.30 -16.00
C ASN A 227 -3.68 7.94 -15.33
N THR A 228 -4.53 6.97 -15.60
CA THR A 228 -4.41 5.60 -15.07
C THR A 228 -3.06 4.96 -15.40
N ALA A 229 -2.46 5.21 -16.56
CA ALA A 229 -1.18 4.62 -16.98
C ALA A 229 -0.02 5.07 -16.07
N GLY A 230 0.03 6.35 -15.69
CA GLY A 230 1.02 6.86 -14.74
C GLY A 230 0.84 6.27 -13.34
N ILE A 231 -0.41 6.16 -12.87
CA ILE A 231 -0.73 5.53 -11.57
C ILE A 231 -0.26 4.08 -11.56
N VAL A 232 -0.56 3.29 -12.59
CA VAL A 232 -0.13 1.89 -12.70
C VAL A 232 1.38 1.76 -12.65
N SER A 233 2.11 2.59 -13.41
CA SER A 233 3.58 2.56 -13.42
C SER A 233 4.16 2.90 -12.05
N LEU A 234 3.65 3.94 -11.39
CA LEU A 234 4.12 4.33 -10.06
C LEU A 234 3.82 3.27 -9.00
N VAL A 235 2.61 2.69 -9.01
CA VAL A 235 2.24 1.59 -8.10
C VAL A 235 3.17 0.40 -8.32
N HIS A 236 3.39 -0.01 -9.57
CA HIS A 236 4.29 -1.11 -9.90
C HIS A 236 5.73 -0.84 -9.44
N GLU A 237 6.28 0.31 -9.77
CA GLU A 237 7.64 0.71 -9.38
C GLU A 237 7.78 0.78 -7.85
N THR A 238 6.75 1.22 -7.12
CA THR A 238 6.76 1.27 -5.66
C THR A 238 6.77 -0.14 -5.05
N VAL A 239 5.98 -1.07 -5.60
CA VAL A 239 5.98 -2.49 -5.19
C VAL A 239 7.36 -3.11 -5.44
N GLU A 240 7.90 -2.94 -6.65
CA GLU A 240 9.20 -3.48 -7.06
C GLU A 240 10.34 -2.95 -6.18
N VAL A 241 10.33 -1.66 -5.90
CA VAL A 241 11.33 -1.02 -5.03
C VAL A 241 11.22 -1.54 -3.60
N TYR A 242 10.02 -1.62 -3.04
CA TYR A 242 9.83 -2.14 -1.69
C TYR A 242 10.32 -3.58 -1.56
N GLY A 243 10.06 -4.43 -2.55
CA GLY A 243 10.60 -5.79 -2.61
C GLY A 243 12.13 -5.80 -2.69
N SER A 244 12.72 -4.93 -3.51
CA SER A 244 14.18 -4.82 -3.65
C SER A 244 14.85 -4.36 -2.35
N LEU A 245 14.22 -3.41 -1.62
CA LEU A 245 14.69 -2.97 -0.29
C LEU A 245 14.62 -4.10 0.73
N ALA A 246 13.59 -4.94 0.67
CA ALA A 246 13.46 -6.12 1.52
C ALA A 246 14.57 -7.15 1.21
N SER A 247 14.87 -7.40 -0.06
CA SER A 247 15.98 -8.29 -0.46
C SER A 247 17.34 -7.74 0.01
N GLN A 248 17.54 -6.41 -0.04
CA GLN A 248 18.75 -5.79 0.50
C GLN A 248 18.82 -5.95 2.02
N ALA A 249 17.71 -5.74 2.74
CA ALA A 249 17.67 -5.90 4.20
C ALA A 249 18.06 -7.33 4.63
N GLU A 250 17.61 -8.34 3.86
CA GLU A 250 18.02 -9.74 4.07
C GLU A 250 19.51 -9.94 3.83
N ALA A 251 20.04 -9.46 2.69
CA ALA A 251 21.45 -9.60 2.37
C ALA A 251 22.37 -8.91 3.39
N GLU A 252 22.01 -7.72 3.87
CA GLU A 252 22.76 -7.02 4.91
C GLU A 252 22.68 -7.73 6.27
N MET A 253 21.54 -8.34 6.58
CA MET A 253 21.36 -9.16 7.78
C MET A 253 22.23 -10.43 7.70
N GLU A 254 22.26 -11.12 6.55
CA GLU A 254 23.09 -12.31 6.34
C GLU A 254 24.59 -11.99 6.43
N ALA A 255 25.02 -10.83 5.92
CA ALA A 255 26.40 -10.37 6.04
C ALA A 255 26.79 -9.97 7.46
N SER A 256 25.82 -9.72 8.34
CA SER A 256 26.02 -9.42 9.75
C SER A 256 25.89 -10.69 10.59
N SER A 257 26.52 -10.76 11.76
CA SER A 257 26.34 -11.87 12.70
C SER A 257 24.95 -11.85 13.41
N ARG A 258 24.06 -10.97 13.04
CA ARG A 258 22.75 -10.76 13.67
C ARG A 258 21.65 -11.27 12.74
N HIS A 259 21.01 -12.38 13.11
CA HIS A 259 19.94 -12.99 12.35
C HIS A 259 18.64 -12.96 13.18
N GLY A 260 17.54 -12.54 12.56
CA GLY A 260 16.23 -12.55 13.20
C GLY A 260 15.21 -11.65 12.50
N THR A 261 13.94 -11.97 12.68
CA THR A 261 12.84 -11.26 12.02
C THR A 261 12.75 -9.78 12.44
N MET A 262 13.06 -9.47 13.70
CA MET A 262 13.08 -8.08 14.18
C MET A 262 14.27 -7.30 13.62
N THR A 263 15.42 -7.93 13.46
CA THR A 263 16.58 -7.33 12.79
C THR A 263 16.24 -7.02 11.32
N PHE A 264 15.63 -7.97 10.62
CA PHE A 264 15.16 -7.77 9.26
C PHE A 264 14.20 -6.58 9.14
N ARG A 265 13.17 -6.52 10.02
CA ARG A 265 12.19 -5.43 10.04
C ARG A 265 12.86 -4.07 10.26
N SER A 266 13.74 -3.97 11.26
CA SER A 266 14.45 -2.73 11.55
C SER A 266 15.34 -2.30 10.38
N ARG A 267 16.07 -3.26 9.78
CA ARG A 267 16.90 -2.98 8.60
C ARG A 267 16.11 -2.47 7.41
N LEU A 268 14.94 -3.06 7.15
CA LEU A 268 14.08 -2.60 6.07
C LEU A 268 13.69 -1.11 6.24
N ILE A 269 13.30 -0.72 7.45
CA ILE A 269 12.95 0.68 7.77
C ILE A 269 14.19 1.58 7.70
N ASP A 270 15.33 1.14 8.23
CA ASP A 270 16.59 1.88 8.17
C ASP A 270 17.02 2.16 6.72
N ILE A 271 16.94 1.15 5.85
CA ILE A 271 17.28 1.29 4.44
C ILE A 271 16.35 2.30 3.76
N VAL A 272 15.03 2.23 3.99
CA VAL A 272 14.07 3.20 3.47
C VAL A 272 14.45 4.63 3.84
N SER A 273 14.98 4.85 5.06
CA SER A 273 15.37 6.18 5.52
C SER A 273 16.55 6.76 4.76
N THR A 274 17.37 5.94 4.10
CA THR A 274 18.61 6.35 3.40
C THR A 274 18.52 6.33 1.87
N VAL A 275 17.46 5.72 1.30
CA VAL A 275 17.29 5.63 -0.16
C VAL A 275 17.07 7.02 -0.76
N GLY A 276 17.86 7.36 -1.77
CA GLY A 276 17.72 8.62 -2.53
C GLY A 276 18.22 9.87 -1.80
N LEU A 277 19.00 9.69 -0.71
CA LEU A 277 19.77 10.77 -0.10
C LEU A 277 20.99 11.11 -0.95
#